data_135e89e45490d72968a422285e371977
#
_entry.id   135e89e45490d72968a422285e371977
#
_cell.length_a   1.000
_cell.length_b   1.000
_cell.length_c   1.000
_cell.angle_alpha   90.00
_cell.angle_beta   90.00
_cell.angle_gamma   90.00
#
_symmetry.space_group_name_H-M   'P 1'
#
loop_
_entity.id
_entity.type
_entity.pdbx_description
1 polymer ?
#
loop_
_entity_poly.entity_id
_entity_poly.type
_entity_poly.pdbx_seq_one_letter_code
_entity_poly.pdbx_strand_id
1 'polypeptide(L)'
;MGGDFGVEVTIPASLIFLKNNSSVFISFYGDLTQINKQIRFYPDLTKTLIDRFEVFHCKSEVSMKEKPSFSLKNQKNSSMWRAIESLSDEVNSACISTGNTGALMAISISQLGCIKGINRPAICSKIPKLNGCTYLLDLGANVVCSGEKLHQFALMASRMVSLVHHIDSPSVAILNIGIEENKGHEELWKAAKLAKADKNINYLGFIEGSSLF
;
A
#
# COMPACT_ATOMS: atom_id res chain seq x y z
N MET A 1 -15.50 -3.73 -2.86
CA MET A 1 -16.51 -3.14 -1.94
C MET A 1 -15.76 -2.50 -0.80
N GLY A 2 -16.43 -1.68 -0.01
CA GLY A 2 -15.81 -0.82 0.99
C GLY A 2 -15.24 0.47 0.41
N GLY A 3 -14.78 1.39 1.29
CA GLY A 3 -14.40 2.76 0.94
C GLY A 3 -15.60 3.69 0.90
N ASP A 4 -15.32 5.00 0.75
CA ASP A 4 -16.36 6.04 0.87
C ASP A 4 -17.40 5.98 -0.26
N PHE A 5 -16.99 5.56 -1.45
CA PHE A 5 -17.85 5.50 -2.65
C PHE A 5 -18.02 4.07 -3.20
N GLY A 6 -17.35 3.08 -2.65
CA GLY A 6 -17.51 1.67 -2.98
C GLY A 6 -17.41 1.35 -4.47
N VAL A 7 -18.35 0.52 -4.94
CA VAL A 7 -18.38 0.03 -6.32
C VAL A 7 -18.69 1.12 -7.37
N GLU A 8 -19.30 2.22 -6.97
CA GLU A 8 -19.65 3.32 -7.88
C GLU A 8 -18.43 4.03 -8.45
N VAL A 9 -17.31 3.99 -7.74
CA VAL A 9 -16.03 4.55 -8.20
C VAL A 9 -15.07 3.45 -8.66
N THR A 10 -14.98 2.33 -7.92
CA THR A 10 -13.98 1.31 -8.23
C THR A 10 -14.25 0.58 -9.55
N ILE A 11 -15.50 0.29 -9.89
CA ILE A 11 -15.82 -0.40 -11.14
C ILE A 11 -15.52 0.46 -12.37
N PRO A 12 -16.05 1.69 -12.52
CA PRO A 12 -15.72 2.51 -13.70
C PRO A 12 -14.23 2.82 -13.80
N ALA A 13 -13.54 3.10 -12.69
CA ALA A 13 -12.10 3.32 -12.70
C ALA A 13 -11.33 2.09 -13.22
N SER A 14 -11.73 0.89 -12.80
CA SER A 14 -11.14 -0.36 -13.26
C SER A 14 -11.38 -0.63 -14.74
N LEU A 15 -12.59 -0.36 -15.26
CA LEU A 15 -12.89 -0.52 -16.68
C LEU A 15 -12.09 0.46 -17.54
N ILE A 16 -11.95 1.71 -17.10
CA ILE A 16 -11.11 2.72 -17.77
C ILE A 16 -9.63 2.28 -17.76
N PHE A 17 -9.17 1.75 -16.63
CA PHE A 17 -7.79 1.24 -16.51
C PHE A 17 -7.55 0.07 -17.47
N LEU A 18 -8.45 -0.91 -17.53
CA LEU A 18 -8.38 -2.05 -18.45
C LEU A 18 -8.36 -1.61 -19.90
N LYS A 19 -9.15 -0.59 -20.28
CA LYS A 19 -9.15 -0.02 -21.64
C LYS A 19 -7.77 0.48 -22.04
N ASN A 20 -7.05 1.10 -21.09
CA ASN A 20 -5.75 1.72 -21.37
C ASN A 20 -4.55 0.77 -21.16
N ASN A 21 -4.77 -0.44 -20.60
CA ASN A 21 -3.70 -1.38 -20.25
C ASN A 21 -4.05 -2.78 -20.77
N SER A 22 -3.64 -3.12 -21.98
CA SER A 22 -4.03 -4.36 -22.68
C SER A 22 -3.55 -5.66 -22.03
N SER A 23 -2.49 -5.65 -21.26
CA SER A 23 -1.89 -6.83 -20.62
C SER A 23 -2.42 -7.15 -19.22
N VAL A 24 -3.37 -6.34 -18.69
CA VAL A 24 -3.89 -6.51 -17.32
C VAL A 24 -5.21 -7.26 -17.33
N PHE A 25 -5.42 -8.12 -16.36
CA PHE A 25 -6.69 -8.78 -16.00
C PHE A 25 -7.09 -8.32 -14.60
N ILE A 26 -8.39 -8.15 -14.34
CA ILE A 26 -8.89 -7.72 -13.01
C ILE A 26 -9.87 -8.72 -12.44
N SER A 27 -9.61 -9.20 -11.23
CA SER A 27 -10.52 -9.99 -10.41
C SER A 27 -11.25 -9.09 -9.42
N PHE A 28 -12.55 -8.90 -9.58
CA PHE A 28 -13.38 -8.11 -8.67
C PHE A 28 -13.89 -8.97 -7.52
N TYR A 29 -13.64 -8.59 -6.29
CA TYR A 29 -14.16 -9.25 -5.09
C TYR A 29 -15.23 -8.38 -4.42
N GLY A 30 -16.49 -8.85 -4.39
CA GLY A 30 -17.57 -8.08 -3.78
C GLY A 30 -18.96 -8.66 -4.01
N ASP A 31 -19.98 -7.88 -3.70
CA ASP A 31 -21.35 -8.26 -3.99
C ASP A 31 -21.62 -8.29 -5.49
N LEU A 32 -21.91 -9.47 -6.01
CA LEU A 32 -22.13 -9.73 -7.43
C LEU A 32 -23.23 -8.85 -8.04
N THR A 33 -24.30 -8.61 -7.27
CA THR A 33 -25.44 -7.82 -7.75
C THR A 33 -25.06 -6.37 -7.91
N GLN A 34 -24.37 -5.80 -6.92
CA GLN A 34 -23.91 -4.41 -6.95
C GLN A 34 -22.85 -4.19 -8.05
N ILE A 35 -21.88 -5.08 -8.17
CA ILE A 35 -20.85 -5.02 -9.21
C ILE A 35 -21.48 -5.09 -10.59
N ASN A 36 -22.34 -6.08 -10.86
CA ASN A 36 -23.00 -6.23 -12.15
C ASN A 36 -23.92 -5.05 -12.49
N LYS A 37 -24.58 -4.45 -11.48
CA LYS A 37 -25.36 -3.23 -11.69
C LYS A 37 -24.47 -2.09 -12.21
N GLN A 38 -23.28 -1.89 -11.63
CA GLN A 38 -22.35 -0.86 -12.08
C GLN A 38 -21.78 -1.15 -13.47
N ILE A 39 -21.40 -2.38 -13.76
CA ILE A 39 -20.89 -2.82 -15.06
C ILE A 39 -21.90 -2.49 -16.18
N ARG A 40 -23.21 -2.69 -15.94
CA ARG A 40 -24.29 -2.40 -16.92
C ARG A 40 -24.40 -0.93 -17.31
N PHE A 41 -23.90 0.00 -16.53
CA PHE A 41 -23.84 1.43 -16.91
C PHE A 41 -22.80 1.73 -17.99
N TYR A 42 -21.91 0.78 -18.30
CA TYR A 42 -20.81 0.94 -19.27
C TYR A 42 -20.81 -0.16 -20.35
N PRO A 43 -21.91 -0.31 -21.13
CA PRO A 43 -22.09 -1.45 -22.03
C PRO A 43 -21.02 -1.57 -23.11
N ASP A 44 -20.57 -0.45 -23.66
CA ASP A 44 -19.55 -0.45 -24.72
C ASP A 44 -18.16 -0.90 -24.19
N LEU A 45 -17.76 -0.41 -23.00
CA LEU A 45 -16.54 -0.85 -22.36
C LEU A 45 -16.62 -2.33 -21.95
N THR A 46 -17.75 -2.73 -21.38
CA THR A 46 -17.94 -4.11 -20.92
C THR A 46 -17.87 -5.09 -22.08
N LYS A 47 -18.52 -4.78 -23.21
CA LYS A 47 -18.49 -5.66 -24.39
C LYS A 47 -17.08 -5.90 -24.93
N THR A 48 -16.22 -4.86 -24.91
CA THR A 48 -14.84 -4.97 -25.39
C THR A 48 -13.87 -5.58 -24.39
N LEU A 49 -14.25 -5.60 -23.10
CA LEU A 49 -13.39 -6.03 -21.99
C LEU A 49 -13.88 -7.31 -21.31
N ILE A 50 -14.89 -8.01 -21.87
CA ILE A 50 -15.58 -9.12 -21.21
C ILE A 50 -14.62 -10.25 -20.78
N ASP A 51 -13.61 -10.52 -21.55
CA ASP A 51 -12.59 -11.54 -21.27
C ASP A 51 -11.40 -11.02 -20.44
N ARG A 52 -11.50 -9.79 -19.92
CA ARG A 52 -10.43 -9.09 -19.22
C ARG A 52 -10.71 -8.86 -17.74
N PHE A 53 -11.84 -9.33 -17.25
CA PHE A 53 -12.17 -9.31 -15.83
C PHE A 53 -13.09 -10.46 -15.46
N GLU A 54 -13.13 -10.77 -14.16
CA GLU A 54 -14.07 -11.69 -13.56
C GLU A 54 -14.58 -11.15 -12.22
N VAL A 55 -15.70 -11.68 -11.73
CA VAL A 55 -16.34 -11.24 -10.48
C VAL A 55 -16.51 -12.40 -9.52
N PHE A 56 -15.86 -12.31 -8.37
CA PHE A 56 -15.99 -13.24 -7.25
C PHE A 56 -16.97 -12.70 -6.22
N HIS A 57 -18.08 -13.39 -6.02
CA HIS A 57 -19.08 -12.97 -5.05
C HIS A 57 -18.57 -13.06 -3.61
N CYS A 58 -18.70 -11.96 -2.87
CA CYS A 58 -18.43 -11.87 -1.43
C CYS A 58 -19.64 -11.30 -0.72
N LYS A 59 -20.12 -12.02 0.32
CA LYS A 59 -21.33 -11.64 1.07
C LYS A 59 -21.13 -10.46 2.03
N SER A 60 -19.88 -10.16 2.41
CA SER A 60 -19.56 -9.14 3.39
C SER A 60 -18.41 -8.24 2.94
N GLU A 61 -18.34 -7.06 3.52
CA GLU A 61 -17.27 -6.11 3.37
C GLU A 61 -16.75 -5.65 4.74
N VAL A 62 -15.54 -5.12 4.78
CA VAL A 62 -14.99 -4.48 5.98
C VAL A 62 -15.42 -3.02 5.99
N SER A 63 -16.15 -2.61 7.04
CA SER A 63 -16.56 -1.23 7.21
C SER A 63 -15.37 -0.31 7.48
N MET A 64 -15.43 0.95 7.00
CA MET A 64 -14.41 1.97 7.29
C MET A 64 -14.25 2.27 8.79
N LYS A 65 -15.31 2.04 9.59
CA LYS A 65 -15.32 2.27 11.05
C LYS A 65 -14.89 1.05 11.86
N GLU A 66 -14.67 -0.08 11.22
CA GLU A 66 -14.30 -1.32 11.92
C GLU A 66 -12.86 -1.27 12.45
N LYS A 67 -12.68 -1.84 13.65
CA LYS A 67 -11.34 -2.02 14.20
C LYS A 67 -10.61 -3.16 13.46
N PRO A 68 -9.34 -3.00 13.11
CA PRO A 68 -8.56 -4.03 12.40
C PRO A 68 -8.58 -5.41 13.09
N SER A 69 -8.54 -5.44 14.43
CA SER A 69 -8.60 -6.67 15.22
C SER A 69 -9.95 -7.41 15.11
N PHE A 70 -11.05 -6.69 14.91
CA PHE A 70 -12.35 -7.28 14.67
C PHE A 70 -12.41 -7.91 13.27
N SER A 71 -11.91 -7.20 12.27
CA SER A 71 -11.88 -7.69 10.88
C SER A 71 -11.09 -8.99 10.76
N LEU A 72 -9.94 -9.10 11.43
CA LEU A 72 -9.14 -10.34 11.47
C LEU A 72 -9.90 -11.54 12.03
N LYS A 73 -10.75 -11.34 13.03
CA LYS A 73 -11.47 -12.45 13.70
C LYS A 73 -12.75 -12.83 12.99
N ASN A 74 -13.48 -11.85 12.46
CA ASN A 74 -14.88 -12.03 12.07
C ASN A 74 -15.15 -11.84 10.58
N GLN A 75 -14.19 -11.30 9.79
CA GLN A 75 -14.40 -10.93 8.39
C GLN A 75 -13.61 -11.78 7.38
N LYS A 76 -13.40 -13.07 7.70
CA LYS A 76 -12.63 -14.02 6.87
C LYS A 76 -13.24 -14.31 5.49
N ASN A 77 -14.49 -13.95 5.25
CA ASN A 77 -15.17 -14.09 3.96
C ASN A 77 -15.51 -12.74 3.32
N SER A 78 -14.94 -11.65 3.84
CA SER A 78 -15.14 -10.32 3.26
C SER A 78 -14.43 -10.17 1.92
N SER A 79 -14.87 -9.21 1.12
CA SER A 79 -14.24 -8.88 -0.17
C SER A 79 -12.75 -8.58 -0.02
N MET A 80 -12.37 -7.84 1.03
CA MET A 80 -10.96 -7.53 1.33
C MET A 80 -10.16 -8.78 1.69
N TRP A 81 -10.71 -9.67 2.52
CA TRP A 81 -10.05 -10.93 2.88
C TRP A 81 -9.77 -11.79 1.66
N ARG A 82 -10.81 -12.03 0.84
CA ARG A 82 -10.71 -12.87 -0.36
C ARG A 82 -9.77 -12.30 -1.41
N ALA A 83 -9.75 -10.98 -1.58
CA ALA A 83 -8.83 -10.32 -2.50
C ALA A 83 -7.36 -10.47 -2.06
N ILE A 84 -7.06 -10.43 -0.76
CA ILE A 84 -5.71 -10.64 -0.24
C ILE A 84 -5.33 -12.13 -0.31
N GLU A 85 -6.26 -13.04 0.01
CA GLU A 85 -6.08 -14.49 -0.07
C GLU A 85 -5.64 -14.92 -1.48
N SER A 86 -6.21 -14.32 -2.52
CA SER A 86 -5.82 -14.60 -3.91
C SER A 86 -4.37 -14.27 -4.28
N LEU A 87 -3.68 -13.47 -3.47
CA LEU A 87 -2.24 -13.23 -3.59
C LEU A 87 -1.43 -14.40 -3.00
N SER A 88 -1.90 -14.99 -1.90
CA SER A 88 -1.27 -16.18 -1.31
C SER A 88 -1.36 -17.39 -2.22
N ASP A 89 -2.46 -17.52 -2.95
CA ASP A 89 -2.72 -18.61 -3.88
C ASP A 89 -2.10 -18.37 -5.28
N GLU A 90 -1.33 -17.29 -5.43
CA GLU A 90 -0.67 -16.88 -6.67
C GLU A 90 -1.63 -16.66 -7.86
N VAL A 91 -2.93 -16.51 -7.60
CA VAL A 91 -3.95 -16.22 -8.60
C VAL A 91 -3.84 -14.80 -9.12
N ASN A 92 -3.56 -13.85 -8.22
CA ASN A 92 -3.36 -12.43 -8.55
C ASN A 92 -1.98 -11.95 -8.12
N SER A 93 -1.42 -11.01 -8.87
CA SER A 93 -0.09 -10.43 -8.60
C SER A 93 -0.14 -9.21 -7.67
N ALA A 94 -1.29 -8.55 -7.56
CA ALA A 94 -1.49 -7.36 -6.72
C ALA A 94 -2.94 -7.24 -6.26
N CYS A 95 -3.15 -6.64 -5.10
CA CYS A 95 -4.46 -6.31 -4.55
C CYS A 95 -4.59 -4.79 -4.40
N ILE A 96 -5.70 -4.24 -4.90
CA ILE A 96 -6.05 -2.83 -4.76
C ILE A 96 -7.32 -2.73 -3.93
N SER A 97 -7.30 -1.89 -2.91
CA SER A 97 -8.45 -1.64 -2.03
C SER A 97 -8.57 -0.16 -1.70
N THR A 98 -9.77 0.38 -1.80
CA THR A 98 -10.14 1.73 -1.33
C THR A 98 -10.77 1.69 0.06
N GLY A 99 -10.80 0.52 0.70
CA GLY A 99 -11.43 0.29 1.99
C GLY A 99 -10.54 0.68 3.18
N ASN A 100 -10.89 0.14 4.35
CA ASN A 100 -10.25 0.40 5.63
C ASN A 100 -8.75 0.01 5.61
N THR A 101 -7.88 1.03 5.66
CA THR A 101 -6.42 0.86 5.55
C THR A 101 -5.83 0.01 6.67
N GLY A 102 -6.32 0.20 7.91
CA GLY A 102 -5.85 -0.58 9.06
C GLY A 102 -6.22 -2.06 8.95
N ALA A 103 -7.43 -2.35 8.46
CA ALA A 103 -7.86 -3.72 8.20
C ALA A 103 -7.09 -4.34 7.04
N LEU A 104 -6.86 -3.59 5.95
CA LEU A 104 -6.07 -4.05 4.81
C LEU A 104 -4.67 -4.48 5.26
N MET A 105 -3.98 -3.64 6.03
CA MET A 105 -2.66 -3.96 6.56
C MET A 105 -2.68 -5.17 7.51
N ALA A 106 -3.65 -5.23 8.43
CA ALA A 106 -3.73 -6.31 9.40
C ALA A 106 -4.02 -7.67 8.73
N ILE A 107 -4.93 -7.70 7.77
CA ILE A 107 -5.27 -8.91 6.99
C ILE A 107 -4.07 -9.32 6.13
N SER A 108 -3.39 -8.37 5.47
CA SER A 108 -2.20 -8.66 4.67
C SER A 108 -1.08 -9.28 5.51
N ILE A 109 -0.78 -8.74 6.69
CA ILE A 109 0.21 -9.33 7.60
C ILE A 109 -0.20 -10.75 8.01
N SER A 110 -1.48 -10.96 8.30
CA SER A 110 -1.99 -12.26 8.75
C SER A 110 -1.92 -13.34 7.67
N GLN A 111 -2.14 -13.00 6.41
CA GLN A 111 -2.19 -13.96 5.30
C GLN A 111 -0.85 -14.10 4.58
N LEU A 112 -0.18 -12.99 4.29
CA LEU A 112 1.05 -12.97 3.50
C LEU A 112 2.30 -13.01 4.38
N GLY A 113 2.17 -12.65 5.67
CA GLY A 113 3.32 -12.47 6.56
C GLY A 113 4.12 -11.21 6.26
N CYS A 114 5.37 -11.20 6.73
CA CYS A 114 6.34 -10.15 6.46
C CYS A 114 7.59 -10.73 5.82
N ILE A 115 8.28 -9.96 5.00
CA ILE A 115 9.60 -10.31 4.45
C ILE A 115 10.59 -10.52 5.59
N LYS A 116 11.47 -11.51 5.46
CA LYS A 116 12.51 -11.81 6.47
C LYS A 116 13.31 -10.57 6.83
N GLY A 117 13.39 -10.27 8.11
CA GLY A 117 14.08 -9.09 8.64
C GLY A 117 13.20 -7.83 8.76
N ILE A 118 11.95 -7.88 8.29
CA ILE A 118 10.97 -6.79 8.41
C ILE A 118 9.90 -7.19 9.42
N ASN A 119 9.74 -6.42 10.48
CA ASN A 119 8.78 -6.73 11.56
C ASN A 119 7.36 -6.28 11.22
N ARG A 120 7.21 -5.20 10.46
CA ARG A 120 5.91 -4.66 10.04
C ARG A 120 6.04 -3.91 8.72
N PRO A 121 5.02 -3.95 7.86
CA PRO A 121 4.96 -3.10 6.67
C PRO A 121 4.74 -1.64 7.04
N ALA A 122 4.98 -0.76 6.08
CA ALA A 122 4.73 0.68 6.16
C ALA A 122 3.83 1.12 5.00
N ILE A 123 3.05 2.17 5.19
CA ILE A 123 2.37 2.84 4.08
C ILE A 123 3.38 3.75 3.39
N CYS A 124 3.53 3.53 2.08
CA CYS A 124 4.42 4.30 1.22
C CYS A 124 3.62 5.12 0.22
N SER A 125 3.97 6.39 0.04
CA SER A 125 3.44 7.21 -1.04
C SER A 125 4.53 7.92 -1.81
N LYS A 126 4.27 8.11 -3.09
CA LYS A 126 5.10 8.89 -4.00
C LYS A 126 4.64 10.35 -3.97
N ILE A 127 5.52 11.25 -3.56
CA ILE A 127 5.28 12.70 -3.51
C ILE A 127 6.00 13.34 -4.71
N PRO A 128 5.30 14.13 -5.55
CA PRO A 128 5.93 14.86 -6.64
C PRO A 128 6.83 15.97 -6.09
N LYS A 129 7.95 16.22 -6.76
CA LYS A 129 8.82 17.38 -6.55
C LYS A 129 9.23 17.98 -7.88
N LEU A 130 9.87 19.16 -7.88
CA LEU A 130 10.25 19.88 -9.10
C LEU A 130 10.98 18.98 -10.11
N ASN A 131 11.91 18.15 -9.65
CA ASN A 131 12.70 17.25 -10.51
C ASN A 131 12.53 15.80 -10.03
N GLY A 132 11.41 15.16 -10.38
CA GLY A 132 11.17 13.75 -10.07
C GLY A 132 10.19 13.52 -8.90
N CYS A 133 10.55 12.68 -7.95
CA CYS A 133 9.68 12.34 -6.82
C CYS A 133 10.47 11.96 -5.57
N THR A 134 9.79 12.07 -4.44
CA THR A 134 10.24 11.55 -3.13
C THR A 134 9.27 10.45 -2.69
N TYR A 135 9.79 9.35 -2.17
CA TYR A 135 8.97 8.32 -1.52
C TYR A 135 8.99 8.53 -0.02
N LEU A 136 7.82 8.68 0.59
CA LEU A 136 7.66 8.89 2.02
C LEU A 136 7.08 7.64 2.69
N LEU A 137 7.73 7.16 3.73
CA LEU A 137 7.36 6.04 4.61
C LEU A 137 7.57 6.48 6.07
N ASP A 138 6.75 6.19 7.00
CA ASP A 138 5.43 5.56 7.02
C ASP A 138 4.34 6.65 7.10
N LEU A 139 3.25 6.46 6.40
CA LEU A 139 2.14 7.41 6.38
C LEU A 139 1.01 7.01 7.35
N GLY A 140 1.37 6.68 8.58
CA GLY A 140 0.44 6.45 9.67
C GLY A 140 -0.05 5.01 9.85
N ALA A 141 0.56 4.02 9.20
CA ALA A 141 0.28 2.61 9.47
C ALA A 141 0.79 2.17 10.85
N ASN A 142 1.84 2.84 11.33
CA ASN A 142 2.46 2.57 12.62
C ASN A 142 2.45 3.86 13.47
N VAL A 143 1.67 3.87 14.54
CA VAL A 143 1.51 5.04 15.43
C VAL A 143 2.79 5.35 16.21
N VAL A 144 3.48 4.29 16.66
CA VAL A 144 4.75 4.40 17.40
C VAL A 144 5.80 3.55 16.69
N CYS A 145 6.93 4.18 16.39
CA CYS A 145 8.06 3.52 15.73
C CYS A 145 9.32 3.60 16.60
N SER A 146 9.93 2.45 16.85
CA SER A 146 11.29 2.41 17.42
C SER A 146 12.33 2.73 16.34
N GLY A 147 13.56 3.08 16.78
CA GLY A 147 14.66 3.36 15.87
C GLY A 147 14.96 2.20 14.91
N GLU A 148 14.85 0.96 15.39
CA GLU A 148 15.01 -0.23 14.53
C GLU A 148 13.92 -0.31 13.47
N LYS A 149 12.66 0.02 13.81
CA LYS A 149 11.57 0.01 12.85
C LYS A 149 11.75 1.09 11.79
N LEU A 150 12.16 2.28 12.18
CA LEU A 150 12.48 3.37 11.25
C LEU A 150 13.64 3.00 10.33
N HIS A 151 14.66 2.33 10.84
CA HIS A 151 15.76 1.78 10.04
C HIS A 151 15.25 0.72 9.05
N GLN A 152 14.35 -0.19 9.45
CA GLN A 152 13.72 -1.14 8.53
C GLN A 152 12.94 -0.43 7.42
N PHE A 153 12.22 0.65 7.73
CA PHE A 153 11.51 1.44 6.72
C PHE A 153 12.49 2.13 5.75
N ALA A 154 13.61 2.65 6.24
CA ALA A 154 14.66 3.21 5.40
C ALA A 154 15.23 2.18 4.42
N LEU A 155 15.49 0.95 4.89
CA LEU A 155 15.96 -0.16 4.07
C LEU A 155 14.92 -0.57 3.02
N MET A 156 13.64 -0.71 3.42
CA MET A 156 12.53 -1.02 2.50
C MET A 156 12.41 0.04 1.41
N ALA A 157 12.43 1.33 1.78
CA ALA A 157 12.34 2.45 0.83
C ALA A 157 13.50 2.42 -0.17
N SER A 158 14.73 2.27 0.32
CA SER A 158 15.94 2.18 -0.51
C SER A 158 15.82 1.06 -1.54
N ARG A 159 15.45 -0.15 -1.11
CA ARG A 159 15.32 -1.31 -2.00
C ARG A 159 14.18 -1.16 -3.01
N MET A 160 13.03 -0.66 -2.57
CA MET A 160 11.88 -0.43 -3.44
C MET A 160 12.24 0.59 -4.54
N VAL A 161 12.80 1.73 -4.17
CA VAL A 161 13.18 2.78 -5.14
C VAL A 161 14.27 2.29 -6.10
N SER A 162 15.24 1.54 -5.60
CA SER A 162 16.27 0.91 -6.43
C SER A 162 15.66 0.02 -7.51
N LEU A 163 14.72 -0.84 -7.15
CA LEU A 163 14.06 -1.77 -8.08
C LEU A 163 13.13 -1.04 -9.06
N VAL A 164 12.32 -0.09 -8.58
CA VAL A 164 11.32 0.60 -9.41
C VAL A 164 11.93 1.58 -10.40
N HIS A 165 13.02 2.25 -10.00
CA HIS A 165 13.66 3.30 -10.81
C HIS A 165 15.02 2.92 -11.39
N HIS A 166 15.49 1.68 -11.15
CA HIS A 166 16.81 1.19 -11.57
C HIS A 166 17.96 2.11 -11.09
N ILE A 167 17.86 2.59 -9.83
CA ILE A 167 18.87 3.40 -9.17
C ILE A 167 19.64 2.53 -8.18
N ASP A 168 20.94 2.34 -8.37
CA ASP A 168 21.74 1.42 -7.53
C ASP A 168 21.77 1.82 -6.06
N SER A 169 21.84 3.12 -5.78
CA SER A 169 21.98 3.65 -4.41
C SER A 169 21.12 4.90 -4.20
N PRO A 170 19.78 4.74 -4.09
CA PRO A 170 18.91 5.89 -3.86
C PRO A 170 19.19 6.51 -2.51
N SER A 171 19.15 7.84 -2.46
CA SER A 171 19.37 8.59 -1.23
C SER A 171 18.21 8.44 -0.25
N VAL A 172 18.52 8.28 1.02
CA VAL A 172 17.56 8.11 2.12
C VAL A 172 17.85 9.15 3.20
N ALA A 173 16.80 9.83 3.65
CA ALA A 173 16.87 10.75 4.77
C ALA A 173 15.77 10.43 5.80
N ILE A 174 15.97 10.83 7.02
CA ILE A 174 14.95 10.72 8.08
C ILE A 174 14.30 12.09 8.28
N LEU A 175 12.97 12.12 8.15
CA LEU A 175 12.17 13.32 8.40
C LEU A 175 12.23 13.67 9.89
N ASN A 176 12.55 14.93 10.19
CA ASN A 176 12.72 15.44 11.54
C ASN A 176 12.20 16.88 11.64
N ILE A 177 12.18 17.45 12.84
CA ILE A 177 11.82 18.85 13.14
C ILE A 177 12.96 19.85 12.90
N GLY A 178 14.15 19.38 12.53
CA GLY A 178 15.35 20.13 12.20
C GLY A 178 16.41 19.22 11.62
N ILE A 179 17.40 19.80 10.94
CA ILE A 179 18.48 19.05 10.28
C ILE A 179 19.64 18.68 11.23
N GLU A 180 19.70 19.30 12.41
CA GLU A 180 20.77 19.09 13.37
C GLU A 180 20.62 17.74 14.08
N GLU A 181 21.75 17.08 14.37
CA GLU A 181 21.79 15.75 14.98
C GLU A 181 21.17 15.69 16.39
N ASN A 182 21.02 16.83 17.08
CA ASN A 182 20.42 16.93 18.42
C ASN A 182 18.91 17.25 18.41
N LYS A 183 18.29 17.41 17.24
CA LYS A 183 16.85 17.64 17.11
C LYS A 183 16.07 16.34 17.05
N GLY A 184 14.78 16.40 17.42
CA GLY A 184 13.89 15.25 17.47
C GLY A 184 13.99 14.47 18.77
N HIS A 185 13.61 13.21 18.74
CA HIS A 185 13.56 12.32 19.90
C HIS A 185 14.51 11.12 19.75
N GLU A 186 14.74 10.42 20.83
CA GLU A 186 15.73 9.33 20.96
C GLU A 186 15.61 8.26 19.83
N GLU A 187 14.39 7.89 19.46
CA GLU A 187 14.18 6.87 18.42
C GLU A 187 14.64 7.34 17.02
N LEU A 188 14.54 8.65 16.73
CA LEU A 188 15.08 9.21 15.48
C LEU A 188 16.61 9.17 15.47
N TRP A 189 17.26 9.51 16.60
CA TRP A 189 18.72 9.44 16.73
C TRP A 189 19.23 8.00 16.60
N LYS A 190 18.50 7.05 17.20
CA LYS A 190 18.79 5.63 17.08
C LYS A 190 18.64 5.13 15.64
N ALA A 191 17.58 5.54 14.96
CA ALA A 191 17.37 5.22 13.54
C ALA A 191 18.49 5.80 12.66
N ALA A 192 18.88 7.05 12.89
CA ALA A 192 19.97 7.72 12.18
C ALA A 192 21.30 6.99 12.36
N LYS A 193 21.61 6.58 13.61
CA LYS A 193 22.83 5.82 13.92
C LYS A 193 22.84 4.46 13.18
N LEU A 194 21.71 3.76 13.16
CA LEU A 194 21.58 2.49 12.46
C LEU A 194 21.70 2.68 10.94
N ALA A 195 21.02 3.67 10.36
CA ALA A 195 21.08 3.97 8.94
C ALA A 195 22.48 4.38 8.48
N LYS A 196 23.21 5.17 9.29
CA LYS A 196 24.60 5.58 9.02
C LYS A 196 25.58 4.40 9.05
N ALA A 197 25.30 3.38 9.86
CA ALA A 197 26.13 2.19 9.97
C ALA A 197 25.81 1.12 8.90
N ASP A 198 24.63 1.19 8.27
CA ASP A 198 24.20 0.20 7.27
C ASP A 198 24.69 0.55 5.87
N LYS A 199 25.61 -0.25 5.35
CA LYS A 199 26.19 -0.07 4.00
C LYS A 199 25.18 -0.22 2.85
N ASN A 200 24.00 -0.74 3.13
CA ASN A 200 22.91 -0.88 2.14
C ASN A 200 22.04 0.38 2.03
N ILE A 201 22.29 1.40 2.83
CA ILE A 201 21.53 2.65 2.86
C ILE A 201 22.46 3.81 2.56
N ASN A 202 22.17 4.56 1.51
CA ASN A 202 22.82 5.82 1.21
C ASN A 202 22.18 6.93 2.06
N TYR A 203 22.58 7.00 3.33
CA TYR A 203 21.98 7.88 4.32
C TYR A 203 22.52 9.31 4.22
N LEU A 204 21.61 10.29 4.02
CA LEU A 204 21.96 11.72 3.89
C LEU A 204 21.87 12.52 5.19
N GLY A 205 21.22 11.98 6.22
CA GLY A 205 20.97 12.72 7.46
C GLY A 205 19.49 13.02 7.70
N PHE A 206 19.22 14.02 8.54
CA PHE A 206 17.88 14.53 8.78
C PHE A 206 17.45 15.55 7.74
N ILE A 207 16.15 15.59 7.43
CA ILE A 207 15.54 16.63 6.60
C ILE A 207 14.28 17.16 7.29
N GLU A 208 13.90 18.37 6.94
CA GLU A 208 12.63 18.99 7.35
C GLU A 208 11.52 18.77 6.30
N GLY A 209 10.27 18.98 6.70
CA GLY A 209 9.12 18.87 5.81
C GLY A 209 9.20 19.79 4.57
N SER A 210 9.79 20.94 4.69
CA SER A 210 10.06 21.89 3.60
C SER A 210 11.00 21.35 2.51
N SER A 211 11.81 20.35 2.84
CA SER A 211 12.79 19.74 1.92
C SER A 211 12.24 18.55 1.13
N LEU A 212 10.97 18.24 1.28
CA LEU A 212 10.33 17.11 0.58
C LEU A 212 9.99 17.39 -0.88
N PHE A 213 9.90 18.68 -1.27
CA PHE A 213 9.41 19.16 -2.58
C PHE A 213 10.48 19.73 -3.48
#